data_64d500a2048178b02297625851a9b446
#
_entry.id   64d500a2048178b02297625851a9b446
#
_cell.length_a   1.000
_cell.length_b   1.000
_cell.length_c   1.000
_cell.angle_alpha   90.00
_cell.angle_beta   90.00
_cell.angle_gamma   90.00
#
_symmetry.space_group_name_H-M   'P 1'
#
loop_
_entity.id
_entity.type
_entity.pdbx_description
1 polymer ?
#
loop_
_entity_poly.entity_id
_entity_poly.type
_entity_poly.pdbx_seq_one_letter_code
_entity_poly.pdbx_strand_id
1 'polypeptide(L)'
;MPAKADPVAQHRFLADTLQPLLKQADAGRRRVLFDDAAHFVRGGFLAYLWCLVRWVVPTGSGRQRYRVLGALDAVSRTLVRETTDGTVTEVTASRLLLKVRAAYPTGPITVVWDNARYQHTALVRAVARYARIDLVYLPAYSPNLNLIDRVWKFVKRTALANRSFADYPAFEAAIDDTLDRLGTTHKEVMSTLLTHRFETLHPASTSTA
;
A
#
# COMPACT_ATOMS: atom_id res chain seq x y z
N MET A 1 -0.47 -9.75 14.10
CA MET A 1 -1.22 -10.28 12.94
C MET A 1 -2.68 -10.42 13.31
N PRO A 2 -3.64 -10.27 12.36
CA PRO A 2 -5.05 -10.40 12.69
C PRO A 2 -5.39 -11.84 13.09
N ALA A 3 -6.03 -12.02 14.25
CA ALA A 3 -6.45 -13.33 14.77
C ALA A 3 -7.45 -14.09 13.87
N LYS A 4 -8.00 -13.42 12.87
CA LYS A 4 -9.01 -13.96 11.91
C LYS A 4 -8.42 -14.34 10.54
N ALA A 5 -7.11 -14.27 10.36
CA ALA A 5 -6.49 -14.66 9.10
C ALA A 5 -6.52 -16.18 8.93
N ASP A 6 -6.80 -16.64 7.71
CA ASP A 6 -6.78 -18.06 7.32
C ASP A 6 -5.43 -18.40 6.66
N PRO A 7 -4.53 -19.13 7.33
CA PRO A 7 -3.23 -19.50 6.78
C PRO A 7 -3.32 -20.37 5.52
N VAL A 8 -4.31 -21.25 5.44
CA VAL A 8 -4.50 -22.14 4.28
C VAL A 8 -4.92 -21.35 3.06
N ALA A 9 -5.89 -20.42 3.24
CA ALA A 9 -6.33 -19.53 2.17
C ALA A 9 -5.19 -18.62 1.70
N GLN A 10 -4.34 -18.10 2.61
CA GLN A 10 -3.17 -17.31 2.25
C GLN A 10 -2.15 -18.10 1.43
N HIS A 11 -1.84 -19.32 1.87
CA HIS A 11 -0.88 -20.21 1.18
C HIS A 11 -1.37 -20.54 -0.22
N ARG A 12 -2.64 -20.93 -0.34
CA ARG A 12 -3.26 -21.26 -1.62
C ARG A 12 -3.28 -20.04 -2.56
N PHE A 13 -3.70 -18.87 -2.08
CA PHE A 13 -3.71 -17.66 -2.88
C PHE A 13 -2.30 -17.28 -3.36
N LEU A 14 -1.30 -17.38 -2.48
CA LEU A 14 0.09 -17.09 -2.83
C LEU A 14 0.59 -18.04 -3.92
N ALA A 15 0.36 -19.34 -3.78
CA ALA A 15 0.85 -20.35 -4.73
C ALA A 15 0.09 -20.32 -6.07
N ASP A 16 -1.25 -20.28 -6.01
CA ASP A 16 -2.09 -20.51 -7.20
C ASP A 16 -2.41 -19.21 -7.96
N THR A 17 -2.30 -18.05 -7.30
CA THR A 17 -2.69 -16.77 -7.90
C THR A 17 -1.54 -15.77 -7.95
N LEU A 18 -0.98 -15.41 -6.80
CA LEU A 18 -0.05 -14.27 -6.72
C LEU A 18 1.30 -14.58 -7.35
N GLN A 19 1.91 -15.73 -7.04
CA GLN A 19 3.21 -16.12 -7.61
C GLN A 19 3.17 -16.28 -9.13
N PRO A 20 2.17 -16.90 -9.76
CA PRO A 20 2.03 -16.93 -11.23
C PRO A 20 1.91 -15.53 -11.85
N LEU A 21 1.17 -14.61 -11.23
CA LEU A 21 1.05 -13.23 -11.68
C LEU A 21 2.40 -12.49 -11.60
N LEU A 22 3.12 -12.63 -10.49
CA LEU A 22 4.43 -12.01 -10.31
C LEU A 22 5.47 -12.57 -11.30
N LYS A 23 5.47 -13.87 -11.58
CA LYS A 23 6.32 -14.46 -12.63
C LYS A 23 6.02 -13.88 -14.02
N GLN A 24 4.74 -13.59 -14.33
CA GLN A 24 4.38 -12.90 -15.57
C GLN A 24 4.86 -11.46 -15.57
N ALA A 25 4.80 -10.78 -14.42
CA ALA A 25 5.27 -9.40 -14.27
C ALA A 25 6.81 -9.33 -14.44
N ASP A 26 7.56 -10.21 -13.79
CA ASP A 26 9.02 -10.29 -13.90
C ASP A 26 9.46 -10.60 -15.35
N ALA A 27 8.66 -11.38 -16.08
CA ALA A 27 8.87 -11.66 -17.51
C ALA A 27 8.39 -10.53 -18.46
N GLY A 28 7.90 -9.40 -17.91
CA GLY A 28 7.41 -8.26 -18.71
C GLY A 28 6.11 -8.52 -19.49
N ARG A 29 5.43 -9.65 -19.24
CA ARG A 29 4.21 -10.04 -19.97
C ARG A 29 2.95 -9.38 -19.43
N ARG A 30 2.99 -8.87 -18.20
CA ARG A 30 1.88 -8.25 -17.49
C ARG A 30 2.39 -7.21 -16.49
N ARG A 31 1.60 -6.18 -16.22
CA ARG A 31 1.82 -5.33 -15.04
C ARG A 31 1.00 -5.85 -13.88
N VAL A 32 1.62 -5.96 -12.71
CA VAL A 32 0.95 -6.32 -11.45
C VAL A 32 1.16 -5.17 -10.47
N LEU A 33 0.08 -4.54 -10.03
CA LEU A 33 0.12 -3.46 -9.08
C LEU A 33 -0.60 -3.87 -7.81
N PHE A 34 -0.01 -3.51 -6.66
CA PHE A 34 -0.63 -3.69 -5.35
C PHE A 34 -1.27 -2.38 -4.92
N ASP A 35 -2.54 -2.43 -4.58
CA ASP A 35 -3.32 -1.26 -4.18
C ASP A 35 -3.66 -1.31 -2.69
N ASP A 36 -3.60 -0.15 -2.05
CA ASP A 36 -4.06 0.06 -0.68
C ASP A 36 -4.21 1.55 -0.36
N ALA A 37 -5.02 1.84 0.64
CA ALA A 37 -5.27 3.19 1.13
C ALA A 37 -4.49 3.47 2.43
N ALA A 38 -3.55 4.39 2.38
CA ALA A 38 -2.87 4.88 3.57
C ALA A 38 -3.62 6.06 4.21
N HIS A 39 -3.74 6.02 5.52
CA HIS A 39 -4.23 7.12 6.33
C HIS A 39 -3.08 7.69 7.17
N PHE A 40 -2.75 8.94 6.88
CA PHE A 40 -1.77 9.70 7.66
C PHE A 40 -2.53 10.66 8.55
N VAL A 41 -2.24 10.66 9.85
CA VAL A 41 -2.90 11.50 10.83
C VAL A 41 -1.89 12.53 11.32
N ARG A 42 -2.23 13.83 11.23
CA ARG A 42 -1.41 14.88 11.83
C ARG A 42 -1.48 14.79 13.34
N GLY A 43 -0.40 14.33 13.94
CA GLY A 43 -0.27 14.08 15.38
C GLY A 43 1.08 13.46 15.65
N GLY A 44 1.37 13.14 16.91
CA GLY A 44 2.63 12.50 17.28
C GLY A 44 2.72 11.07 16.75
N PHE A 45 3.55 10.83 15.77
CA PHE A 45 3.99 9.48 15.41
C PHE A 45 5.34 9.22 16.09
N LEU A 46 5.30 8.49 17.21
CA LEU A 46 6.49 8.17 17.97
C LEU A 46 7.17 6.92 17.42
N ALA A 47 8.46 7.04 17.14
CA ALA A 47 9.35 5.91 16.89
C ALA A 47 10.39 5.84 18.00
N TYR A 48 10.98 4.65 18.20
CA TYR A 48 12.06 4.49 19.16
C TYR A 48 13.27 5.34 18.75
N LEU A 49 13.67 6.23 19.66
CA LEU A 49 14.87 7.06 19.53
C LEU A 49 15.74 6.83 20.78
N TRP A 50 16.98 6.44 20.57
CA TRP A 50 17.97 6.42 21.64
C TRP A 50 18.45 7.85 21.85
N CYS A 51 18.16 8.43 23.00
CA CYS A 51 18.64 9.76 23.37
C CYS A 51 19.12 9.77 24.83
N LEU A 52 20.20 10.50 25.07
CA LEU A 52 20.79 10.66 26.40
C LEU A 52 19.93 11.54 27.33
N VAL A 53 19.03 12.33 26.74
CA VAL A 53 18.15 13.26 27.45
C VAL A 53 16.71 13.03 26.97
N ARG A 54 15.75 13.17 27.91
CA ARG A 54 14.33 13.07 27.59
C ARG A 54 13.96 14.12 26.54
N TRP A 55 13.57 13.68 25.36
CA TRP A 55 13.10 14.54 24.28
C TRP A 55 11.56 14.63 24.29
N VAL A 56 11.05 15.86 24.33
CA VAL A 56 9.59 16.08 24.26
C VAL A 56 9.28 16.56 22.85
N VAL A 57 8.52 15.76 22.09
CA VAL A 57 8.02 16.14 20.76
C VAL A 57 6.65 16.81 20.96
N PRO A 58 6.51 18.11 20.67
CA PRO A 58 5.22 18.77 20.71
C PRO A 58 4.30 18.12 19.67
N THR A 59 3.15 17.61 20.09
CA THR A 59 2.16 17.03 19.19
C THR A 59 0.96 17.94 19.13
N GLY A 60 0.57 18.34 17.93
CA GLY A 60 -0.68 19.07 17.73
C GLY A 60 -1.88 18.18 18.05
N SER A 61 -2.92 18.76 18.66
CA SER A 61 -4.19 18.07 18.96
C SER A 61 -5.07 17.83 17.72
N GLY A 62 -4.54 18.06 16.52
CA GLY A 62 -5.28 18.01 15.25
C GLY A 62 -5.69 16.59 14.86
N ARG A 63 -6.95 16.43 14.49
CA ARG A 63 -7.50 15.19 13.91
C ARG A 63 -7.47 15.20 12.38
N GLN A 64 -6.69 16.09 11.78
CA GLN A 64 -6.57 16.21 10.33
C GLN A 64 -5.93 14.95 9.75
N ARG A 65 -6.51 14.47 8.66
CA ARG A 65 -6.09 13.22 8.02
C ARG A 65 -5.81 13.45 6.56
N TYR A 66 -4.65 13.09 6.12
CA TYR A 66 -4.29 12.98 4.71
C TYR A 66 -4.39 11.53 4.26
N ARG A 67 -5.11 11.29 3.17
CA ARG A 67 -5.34 9.95 2.65
C ARG A 67 -4.77 9.82 1.26
N VAL A 68 -4.03 8.75 1.08
CA VAL A 68 -3.41 8.41 -0.21
C VAL A 68 -3.87 7.01 -0.58
N LEU A 69 -4.57 6.89 -1.70
CA LEU A 69 -4.83 5.62 -2.34
C LEU A 69 -3.73 5.40 -3.37
N GLY A 70 -2.99 4.30 -3.28
CA GLY A 70 -1.83 4.03 -4.11
C GLY A 70 -1.90 2.70 -4.81
N ALA A 71 -1.35 2.63 -6.01
CA ALA A 71 -1.10 1.41 -6.77
C ALA A 71 0.40 1.30 -7.08
N LEU A 72 1.06 0.34 -6.43
CA LEU A 72 2.50 0.09 -6.52
C LEU A 72 2.78 -1.01 -7.55
N ASP A 73 3.50 -0.69 -8.61
CA ASP A 73 3.98 -1.70 -9.57
C ASP A 73 5.01 -2.62 -8.90
N ALA A 74 4.77 -3.92 -8.96
CA ALA A 74 5.56 -4.94 -8.27
C ALA A 74 7.00 -5.03 -8.77
N VAL A 75 7.25 -4.68 -10.03
CA VAL A 75 8.57 -4.81 -10.69
C VAL A 75 9.28 -3.46 -10.78
N SER A 76 8.64 -2.46 -11.38
CA SER A 76 9.25 -1.13 -11.52
C SER A 76 9.29 -0.34 -10.23
N ARG A 77 8.48 -0.72 -9.24
CA ARG A 77 8.31 -0.03 -7.95
C ARG A 77 7.79 1.41 -8.08
N THR A 78 7.22 1.71 -9.22
CA THR A 78 6.56 3.00 -9.46
C THR A 78 5.24 3.03 -8.72
N LEU A 79 4.98 4.11 -8.00
CA LEU A 79 3.73 4.35 -7.30
C LEU A 79 2.85 5.31 -8.10
N VAL A 80 1.69 4.83 -8.53
CA VAL A 80 0.61 5.67 -9.03
C VAL A 80 -0.32 5.99 -7.86
N ARG A 81 -0.68 7.26 -7.65
CA ARG A 81 -1.47 7.64 -6.47
C ARG A 81 -2.61 8.59 -6.78
N GLU A 82 -3.63 8.54 -5.95
CA GLU A 82 -4.74 9.47 -5.82
C GLU A 82 -4.82 9.94 -4.37
N THR A 83 -4.95 11.23 -4.15
CA THR A 83 -5.01 11.83 -2.81
C THR A 83 -6.39 12.41 -2.55
N THR A 84 -6.84 12.40 -1.31
CA THR A 84 -8.12 12.98 -0.91
C THR A 84 -8.12 13.39 0.56
N ASP A 85 -8.71 14.54 0.85
CA ASP A 85 -8.98 14.99 2.22
C ASP A 85 -10.25 14.32 2.79
N GLY A 86 -11.11 13.86 1.88
CA GLY A 86 -12.33 13.11 2.20
C GLY A 86 -12.09 11.63 2.41
N THR A 87 -13.15 10.86 2.56
CA THR A 87 -13.09 9.39 2.64
C THR A 87 -12.73 8.79 1.28
N VAL A 88 -11.91 7.75 1.28
CA VAL A 88 -11.67 6.95 0.07
C VAL A 88 -12.97 6.26 -0.34
N THR A 89 -13.40 6.51 -1.56
CA THR A 89 -14.67 6.03 -2.11
C THR A 89 -14.45 5.27 -3.42
N GLU A 90 -15.52 4.73 -3.97
CA GLU A 90 -15.52 4.13 -5.31
C GLU A 90 -15.08 5.09 -6.41
N VAL A 91 -15.34 6.40 -6.24
CA VAL A 91 -14.90 7.44 -7.18
C VAL A 91 -13.37 7.59 -7.11
N THR A 92 -12.81 7.63 -5.91
CA THR A 92 -11.35 7.69 -5.68
C THR A 92 -10.66 6.47 -6.31
N ALA A 93 -11.20 5.27 -6.05
CA ALA A 93 -10.70 4.02 -6.63
C ALA A 93 -10.78 4.02 -8.16
N SER A 94 -11.91 4.48 -8.71
CA SER A 94 -12.10 4.60 -10.17
C SER A 94 -11.10 5.56 -10.81
N ARG A 95 -10.85 6.71 -10.19
CA ARG A 95 -9.83 7.67 -10.67
C ARG A 95 -8.43 7.04 -10.64
N LEU A 96 -8.09 6.30 -9.58
CA LEU A 96 -6.80 5.61 -9.52
C LEU A 96 -6.65 4.58 -10.65
N LEU A 97 -7.67 3.78 -10.95
CA LEU A 97 -7.63 2.83 -12.07
C LEU A 97 -7.40 3.52 -13.42
N LEU A 98 -8.04 4.68 -13.65
CA LEU A 98 -7.80 5.47 -14.86
C LEU A 98 -6.38 6.03 -14.91
N LYS A 99 -5.84 6.52 -13.78
CA LYS A 99 -4.44 6.95 -13.69
C LYS A 99 -3.47 5.80 -13.94
N VAL A 100 -3.74 4.61 -13.42
CA VAL A 100 -2.94 3.41 -13.68
C VAL A 100 -2.94 3.09 -15.17
N ARG A 101 -4.09 3.11 -15.85
CA ARG A 101 -4.14 2.87 -17.30
C ARG A 101 -3.42 3.97 -18.09
N ALA A 102 -3.51 5.22 -17.67
CA ALA A 102 -2.78 6.34 -18.29
C ALA A 102 -1.24 6.19 -18.14
N ALA A 103 -0.78 5.73 -16.97
CA ALA A 103 0.64 5.46 -16.73
C ALA A 103 1.16 4.24 -17.51
N TYR A 104 0.31 3.27 -17.78
CA TYR A 104 0.63 2.05 -18.53
C TYR A 104 -0.38 1.86 -19.68
N PRO A 105 -0.25 2.61 -20.78
CA PRO A 105 -1.27 2.67 -21.83
C PRO A 105 -1.44 1.35 -22.59
N THR A 106 -0.45 0.47 -22.57
CA THR A 106 -0.45 -0.79 -23.32
C THR A 106 -0.23 -2.00 -22.40
N GLY A 107 -0.63 -3.18 -22.89
CA GLY A 107 -0.44 -4.44 -22.20
C GLY A 107 -1.48 -4.76 -21.11
N PRO A 108 -1.50 -6.00 -20.66
CA PRO A 108 -2.40 -6.45 -19.59
C PRO A 108 -1.94 -5.93 -18.23
N ILE A 109 -2.90 -5.46 -17.44
CA ILE A 109 -2.70 -4.96 -16.07
C ILE A 109 -3.54 -5.79 -15.12
N THR A 110 -2.97 -6.18 -13.99
CA THR A 110 -3.69 -6.70 -12.83
C THR A 110 -3.47 -5.79 -11.64
N VAL A 111 -4.55 -5.43 -10.95
CA VAL A 111 -4.49 -4.72 -9.67
C VAL A 111 -4.94 -5.67 -8.57
N VAL A 112 -4.08 -5.83 -7.56
CA VAL A 112 -4.30 -6.68 -6.38
C VAL A 112 -4.81 -5.80 -5.25
N TRP A 113 -6.00 -6.11 -4.71
CA TRP A 113 -6.75 -5.31 -3.74
C TRP A 113 -7.04 -6.04 -2.42
N ASP A 114 -7.19 -5.26 -1.32
CA ASP A 114 -7.37 -5.74 0.06
C ASP A 114 -8.80 -6.13 0.46
N ASN A 115 -9.78 -6.13 -0.47
CA ASN A 115 -11.19 -6.41 -0.21
C ASN A 115 -11.98 -5.29 0.50
N ALA A 116 -11.59 -4.03 0.42
CA ALA A 116 -12.39 -2.93 0.93
C ALA A 116 -13.74 -2.81 0.20
N ARG A 117 -14.82 -2.43 0.92
CA ARG A 117 -16.19 -2.41 0.35
C ARG A 117 -16.32 -1.58 -0.91
N TYR A 118 -15.67 -0.41 -0.98
CA TYR A 118 -15.73 0.48 -2.13
C TYR A 118 -15.15 -0.13 -3.41
N GLN A 119 -14.30 -1.15 -3.29
CA GLN A 119 -13.68 -1.84 -4.42
C GLN A 119 -14.65 -2.77 -5.16
N HIS A 120 -15.73 -3.19 -4.51
CA HIS A 120 -16.71 -4.14 -5.05
C HIS A 120 -17.93 -3.51 -5.71
N THR A 121 -17.94 -2.20 -5.94
CA THR A 121 -19.09 -1.49 -6.51
C THR A 121 -19.22 -1.71 -8.03
N ALA A 122 -20.41 -1.46 -8.55
CA ALA A 122 -20.66 -1.55 -9.98
C ALA A 122 -19.83 -0.55 -10.79
N LEU A 123 -19.63 0.66 -10.24
CA LEU A 123 -18.82 1.71 -10.85
C LEU A 123 -17.37 1.24 -11.03
N VAL A 124 -16.75 0.75 -9.97
CA VAL A 124 -15.35 0.28 -10.01
C VAL A 124 -15.16 -0.85 -11.01
N ARG A 125 -16.08 -1.84 -11.02
CA ARG A 125 -16.06 -2.93 -12.02
C ARG A 125 -16.23 -2.42 -13.45
N ALA A 126 -17.09 -1.43 -13.67
CA ALA A 126 -17.29 -0.84 -14.99
C ALA A 126 -16.03 -0.11 -15.47
N VAL A 127 -15.42 0.69 -14.59
CA VAL A 127 -14.18 1.42 -14.89
C VAL A 127 -13.01 0.45 -15.12
N ALA A 128 -12.87 -0.61 -14.32
CA ALA A 128 -11.84 -1.64 -14.52
C ALA A 128 -11.97 -2.30 -15.90
N ARG A 129 -13.20 -2.67 -16.32
CA ARG A 129 -13.47 -3.20 -17.67
C ARG A 129 -13.11 -2.21 -18.77
N TYR A 130 -13.57 -0.96 -18.64
CA TYR A 130 -13.23 0.10 -19.58
C TYR A 130 -11.72 0.31 -19.71
N ALA A 131 -11.02 0.34 -18.58
CA ALA A 131 -9.58 0.49 -18.51
C ALA A 131 -8.82 -0.82 -18.87
N ARG A 132 -9.50 -1.95 -19.10
CA ARG A 132 -8.92 -3.28 -19.36
C ARG A 132 -7.92 -3.68 -18.26
N ILE A 133 -8.38 -3.56 -17.01
CA ILE A 133 -7.63 -3.91 -15.80
C ILE A 133 -8.31 -5.10 -15.14
N ASP A 134 -7.56 -6.18 -14.91
CA ASP A 134 -8.01 -7.32 -14.14
C ASP A 134 -7.92 -7.00 -12.65
N LEU A 135 -8.99 -7.28 -11.89
CA LEU A 135 -9.02 -7.09 -10.45
C LEU A 135 -8.84 -8.44 -9.75
N VAL A 136 -7.90 -8.49 -8.83
CA VAL A 136 -7.62 -9.65 -7.97
C VAL A 136 -7.71 -9.21 -6.52
N TYR A 137 -8.42 -9.97 -5.69
CA TYR A 137 -8.64 -9.63 -4.29
C TYR A 137 -7.85 -10.54 -3.37
N LEU A 138 -7.15 -9.96 -2.42
CA LEU A 138 -6.43 -10.69 -1.37
C LEU A 138 -7.41 -11.49 -0.51
N PRO A 139 -7.01 -12.61 0.07
CA PRO A 139 -7.79 -13.26 1.11
C PRO A 139 -8.06 -12.28 2.27
N ALA A 140 -9.19 -12.45 2.93
CA ALA A 140 -9.55 -11.60 4.06
C ALA A 140 -8.45 -11.62 5.14
N TYR A 141 -8.19 -10.47 5.76
CA TYR A 141 -7.19 -10.31 6.82
C TYR A 141 -5.75 -10.70 6.43
N SER A 142 -5.36 -10.44 5.18
CA SER A 142 -4.04 -10.80 4.65
C SER A 142 -3.16 -9.61 4.23
N PRO A 143 -2.95 -8.59 5.09
CA PRO A 143 -2.12 -7.42 4.76
C PRO A 143 -0.66 -7.81 4.51
N ASN A 144 -0.18 -8.92 5.09
CA ASN A 144 1.15 -9.48 4.85
C ASN A 144 1.41 -9.85 3.38
N LEU A 145 0.36 -10.09 2.59
CA LEU A 145 0.43 -10.34 1.15
C LEU A 145 0.32 -9.07 0.31
N ASN A 146 0.10 -7.90 0.92
CA ASN A 146 0.04 -6.64 0.20
C ASN A 146 1.41 -5.93 0.22
N LEU A 147 2.05 -5.87 -0.95
CA LEU A 147 3.40 -5.31 -1.07
C LEU A 147 3.46 -3.81 -0.73
N ILE A 148 2.41 -3.05 -1.05
CA ILE A 148 2.37 -1.60 -0.82
C ILE A 148 2.32 -1.24 0.68
N ASP A 149 1.87 -2.12 1.56
CA ASP A 149 1.91 -1.93 3.01
C ASP A 149 3.31 -1.61 3.53
N ARG A 150 4.34 -2.16 2.88
CA ARG A 150 5.74 -1.90 3.23
C ARG A 150 6.13 -0.46 2.89
N VAL A 151 5.60 0.08 1.79
CA VAL A 151 5.78 1.50 1.42
C VAL A 151 5.14 2.40 2.45
N TRP A 152 3.90 2.10 2.87
CA TRP A 152 3.21 2.92 3.87
C TRP A 152 3.94 2.94 5.21
N LYS A 153 4.48 1.81 5.66
CA LYS A 153 5.31 1.73 6.87
C LYS A 153 6.58 2.57 6.74
N PHE A 154 7.23 2.50 5.57
CA PHE A 154 8.41 3.31 5.28
C PHE A 154 8.09 4.80 5.30
N VAL A 155 7.04 5.23 4.59
CA VAL A 155 6.64 6.65 4.53
C VAL A 155 6.29 7.18 5.92
N LYS A 156 5.49 6.45 6.72
CA LYS A 156 5.17 6.84 8.09
C LYS A 156 6.42 7.04 8.93
N ARG A 157 7.39 6.15 8.82
CA ARG A 157 8.64 6.24 9.57
C ARG A 157 9.53 7.37 9.08
N THR A 158 9.63 7.59 7.78
CA THR A 158 10.53 8.59 7.19
C THR A 158 9.96 10.01 7.27
N ALA A 159 8.68 10.18 6.94
CA ALA A 159 8.05 11.49 6.90
C ALA A 159 7.57 11.97 8.27
N LEU A 160 7.11 11.08 9.16
CA LEU A 160 6.35 11.47 10.35
C LEU A 160 7.03 11.13 11.68
N ALA A 161 7.95 10.16 11.72
CA ALA A 161 8.51 9.70 12.99
C ALA A 161 9.24 10.81 13.73
N ASN A 162 8.85 11.04 14.98
CA ASN A 162 9.42 12.04 15.88
C ASN A 162 9.44 13.47 15.31
N ARG A 163 8.51 13.79 14.41
CA ARG A 163 8.39 15.11 13.79
C ARG A 163 7.10 15.80 14.23
N SER A 164 7.19 17.11 14.37
CA SER A 164 6.05 18.03 14.55
C SER A 164 5.95 18.92 13.33
N PHE A 165 4.74 19.25 12.92
CA PHE A 165 4.46 20.08 11.75
C PHE A 165 3.71 21.33 12.18
N ALA A 166 4.19 22.49 11.73
CA ALA A 166 3.60 23.79 12.07
C ALA A 166 2.11 23.84 11.66
N ASP A 167 1.80 23.39 10.46
CA ASP A 167 0.46 23.40 9.89
C ASP A 167 0.16 22.13 9.11
N TYR A 168 -1.04 22.05 8.54
CA TYR A 168 -1.47 20.91 7.75
C TYR A 168 -0.76 20.83 6.38
N PRO A 169 -0.58 21.93 5.63
CA PRO A 169 0.21 21.91 4.39
C PRO A 169 1.63 21.39 4.56
N ALA A 170 2.34 21.76 5.64
CA ALA A 170 3.67 21.25 5.91
C ALA A 170 3.67 19.74 6.19
N PHE A 171 2.61 19.24 6.84
CA PHE A 171 2.42 17.80 7.07
C PHE A 171 2.19 17.04 5.75
N GLU A 172 1.31 17.54 4.87
CA GLU A 172 1.06 16.95 3.55
C GLU A 172 2.32 16.96 2.69
N ALA A 173 3.00 18.10 2.61
CA ALA A 173 4.22 18.26 1.83
C ALA A 173 5.32 17.28 2.23
N ALA A 174 5.47 16.98 3.53
CA ALA A 174 6.45 16.01 4.01
C ALA A 174 6.14 14.58 3.55
N ILE A 175 4.87 14.22 3.47
CA ILE A 175 4.42 12.92 2.98
C ILE A 175 4.63 12.84 1.47
N ASP A 176 4.18 13.86 0.73
CA ASP A 176 4.29 13.90 -0.73
C ASP A 176 5.75 13.92 -1.18
N ASP A 177 6.62 14.72 -0.56
CA ASP A 177 8.06 14.71 -0.83
C ASP A 177 8.68 13.32 -0.64
N THR A 178 8.29 12.61 0.42
CA THR A 178 8.77 11.23 0.66
C THR A 178 8.25 10.28 -0.42
N LEU A 179 6.99 10.40 -0.83
CA LEU A 179 6.38 9.57 -1.88
C LEU A 179 7.02 9.84 -3.25
N ASP A 180 7.31 11.10 -3.59
CA ASP A 180 7.93 11.49 -4.86
C ASP A 180 9.38 10.99 -4.97
N ARG A 181 10.05 10.81 -3.84
CA ARG A 181 11.43 10.33 -3.78
C ARG A 181 11.58 8.81 -3.71
N LEU A 182 10.50 8.03 -3.72
CA LEU A 182 10.58 6.56 -3.66
C LEU A 182 11.43 5.97 -4.79
N GLY A 183 11.29 6.50 -6.01
CA GLY A 183 12.03 6.03 -7.19
C GLY A 183 13.42 6.64 -7.38
N THR A 184 13.79 7.63 -6.58
CA THR A 184 15.07 8.36 -6.68
C THR A 184 15.91 8.17 -5.42
N THR A 185 15.81 9.08 -4.47
CA THR A 185 16.60 9.08 -3.22
C THR A 185 16.41 7.81 -2.39
N HIS A 186 15.21 7.22 -2.40
CA HIS A 186 14.89 6.00 -1.63
C HIS A 186 14.94 4.72 -2.46
N LYS A 187 15.43 4.78 -3.71
CA LYS A 187 15.44 3.64 -4.64
C LYS A 187 16.11 2.38 -4.08
N GLU A 188 17.26 2.53 -3.44
CA GLU A 188 17.98 1.38 -2.86
C GLU A 188 17.19 0.74 -1.72
N VAL A 189 16.67 1.56 -0.80
CA VAL A 189 15.83 1.09 0.31
C VAL A 189 14.59 0.38 -0.24
N MET A 190 13.92 0.95 -1.26
CA MET A 190 12.77 0.32 -1.90
C MET A 190 13.17 -0.99 -2.57
N SER A 191 14.37 -1.11 -3.12
CA SER A 191 14.84 -2.36 -3.73
C SER A 191 14.96 -3.51 -2.74
N THR A 192 15.37 -3.22 -1.52
CA THR A 192 15.50 -4.19 -0.44
C THR A 192 14.16 -4.49 0.22
N LEU A 193 13.33 -3.46 0.38
CA LEU A 193 12.04 -3.55 1.07
C LEU A 193 10.97 -4.27 0.23
N LEU A 194 10.94 -4.01 -1.08
CA LEU A 194 9.91 -4.48 -1.99
C LEU A 194 10.33 -5.76 -2.73
N THR A 195 10.77 -6.75 -1.97
CA THR A 195 11.04 -8.09 -2.50
C THR A 195 9.74 -8.91 -2.57
N HIS A 196 9.64 -9.83 -3.54
CA HIS A 196 8.50 -10.74 -3.68
C HIS A 196 8.50 -11.89 -2.63
N ARG A 197 9.17 -11.68 -1.48
CA ARG A 197 9.14 -12.59 -0.34
C ARG A 197 7.97 -12.20 0.57
N PHE A 198 6.96 -13.04 0.60
CA PHE A 198 5.79 -12.87 1.45
C PHE A 198 5.86 -13.85 2.61
N GLU A 199 5.68 -13.34 3.82
CA GLU A 199 5.55 -14.18 5.01
C GLU A 199 4.10 -14.62 5.11
N THR A 200 3.87 -15.94 5.07
CA THR A 200 2.55 -16.52 5.34
C THR A 200 2.46 -16.95 6.80
N LEU A 201 1.24 -16.97 7.31
CA LEU A 201 0.99 -17.53 8.64
C LEU A 201 1.20 -19.04 8.59
N HIS A 202 1.97 -19.57 9.54
CA HIS A 202 1.99 -21.00 9.77
C HIS A 202 0.79 -21.36 10.67
N PRO A 203 0.03 -22.45 10.36
CA PRO A 203 -0.94 -22.97 11.30
C PRO A 203 -0.19 -23.27 12.60
N ALA A 204 -0.73 -22.80 13.73
CA ALA A 204 -0.17 -23.13 15.02
C ALA A 204 -0.10 -24.67 15.12
N SER A 205 1.09 -25.23 15.29
CA SER A 205 1.23 -26.61 15.66
C SER A 205 0.52 -26.75 17.02
N THR A 206 -0.63 -27.41 17.02
CA THR A 206 -1.28 -27.86 18.23
C THR A 206 -0.32 -28.85 18.88
N SER A 207 0.53 -28.36 19.77
CA SER A 207 1.26 -29.22 20.70
C SER A 207 0.20 -29.82 21.62
N THR A 208 -0.25 -31.03 21.29
CA THR A 208 -0.98 -31.88 22.21
C THR A 208 0.00 -32.23 23.33
N ALA A 209 -0.19 -31.60 24.50
CA ALA A 209 0.40 -32.03 25.75
C ALA A 209 -0.44 -33.16 26.33
#